data_05f2be54700809ee751a5c2af7954e5d
#
_entry.id   05f2be54700809ee751a5c2af7954e5d
#
_cell.length_a   1.000
_cell.length_b   1.000
_cell.length_c   1.000
_cell.angle_alpha   90.00
_cell.angle_beta   90.00
_cell.angle_gamma   90.00
#
_symmetry.space_group_name_H-M   'P 1'
#
loop_
_entity.id
_entity.type
_entity.pdbx_description
1 polymer ?
#
loop_
_entity_poly.entity_id
_entity_poly.type
_entity_poly.pdbx_seq_one_letter_code
_entity_poly.pdbx_strand_id
1 'polypeptide(L)'
;MHALPGDPVGLMLAGSESGSVSPERMEELSEQLGLNDPLPVQYFRFLRGVVVGDLGTSVRLRQPVTELILNRFGSTIVLSMGGMSFALLIGMSTGVVAALKQGTWFDTLSMMFAYVGVSLPLFWLGLLMILVFSFWLDIFPPAGQAGWRSLVMPSVTLGLVSSG
;
A
#
# COMPACT_ATOMS: atom_id res chain seq x y z
N MET A 1 -11.09 -19.00 8.09
CA MET A 1 -9.61 -19.10 8.03
C MET A 1 -9.07 -20.53 8.18
N HIS A 2 -9.90 -21.53 8.50
CA HIS A 2 -9.48 -22.95 8.61
C HIS A 2 -9.15 -23.65 7.28
N ALA A 3 -9.29 -22.99 6.15
CA ALA A 3 -8.92 -23.54 4.83
C ALA A 3 -7.46 -23.26 4.44
N LEU A 4 -6.74 -22.45 5.21
CA LEU A 4 -5.32 -22.17 4.99
C LEU A 4 -4.48 -22.97 6.01
N PRO A 5 -3.42 -23.65 5.56
CA PRO A 5 -2.49 -24.31 6.47
C PRO A 5 -1.74 -23.25 7.29
N GLY A 6 -2.13 -23.07 8.51
CA GLY A 6 -1.51 -22.13 9.46
C GLY A 6 -2.43 -21.92 10.66
N ASP A 7 -1.97 -22.25 11.84
CA ASP A 7 -2.67 -21.96 13.09
C ASP A 7 -2.50 -20.46 13.40
N PRO A 8 -3.58 -19.65 13.36
CA PRO A 8 -3.49 -18.21 13.64
C PRO A 8 -3.02 -17.94 15.07
N VAL A 9 -3.32 -18.82 16.02
CA VAL A 9 -2.87 -18.72 17.41
C VAL A 9 -1.38 -19.02 17.52
N GLY A 10 -0.90 -20.04 16.80
CA GLY A 10 0.54 -20.33 16.71
C GLY A 10 1.34 -19.17 16.12
N LEU A 11 0.80 -18.47 15.11
CA LEU A 11 1.43 -17.29 14.52
C LEU A 11 1.44 -16.08 15.48
N MET A 12 0.38 -15.89 16.27
CA MET A 12 0.33 -14.85 17.32
C MET A 12 1.41 -15.07 18.38
N LEU A 13 1.68 -16.31 18.69
CA LEU A 13 2.58 -16.70 19.76
C LEU A 13 4.03 -16.84 19.29
N ALA A 14 4.27 -17.19 18.04
CA ALA A 14 5.61 -17.22 17.43
C ALA A 14 6.30 -15.84 17.39
N GLY A 15 5.52 -14.76 17.47
CA GLY A 15 6.04 -13.39 17.58
C GLY A 15 6.32 -12.92 19.02
N SER A 16 6.04 -13.73 20.03
CA SER A 16 6.39 -13.44 21.42
C SER A 16 7.74 -14.09 21.75
N GLU A 17 8.69 -13.31 22.28
CA GLU A 17 10.05 -13.71 22.64
C GLU A 17 10.13 -14.79 23.75
N SER A 18 9.00 -15.27 24.26
CA SER A 18 8.91 -16.33 25.26
C SER A 18 8.76 -17.69 24.56
N GLY A 19 9.87 -18.32 24.26
CA GLY A 19 9.91 -19.69 23.73
C GLY A 19 9.08 -20.65 24.60
N SER A 20 8.22 -21.45 23.97
CA SER A 20 7.27 -22.43 24.51
C SER A 20 6.01 -21.81 25.16
N VAL A 21 5.02 -21.56 24.33
CA VAL A 21 3.68 -21.25 24.84
C VAL A 21 3.02 -22.53 25.28
N SER A 22 2.50 -22.53 26.53
CA SER A 22 1.80 -23.71 27.04
C SER A 22 0.53 -23.99 26.24
N PRO A 23 0.15 -25.26 26.01
CA PRO A 23 -1.09 -25.62 25.31
C PRO A 23 -2.32 -24.95 25.92
N GLU A 24 -2.34 -24.74 27.23
CA GLU A 24 -3.41 -24.06 27.96
C GLU A 24 -3.59 -22.61 27.51
N ARG A 25 -2.48 -21.91 27.26
CA ARG A 25 -2.52 -20.50 26.78
C ARG A 25 -3.01 -20.40 25.33
N MET A 26 -2.73 -21.41 24.52
CA MET A 26 -3.26 -21.53 23.16
C MET A 26 -4.77 -21.73 23.16
N GLU A 27 -5.27 -22.56 24.07
CA GLU A 27 -6.68 -22.87 24.19
C GLU A 27 -7.47 -21.67 24.71
N GLU A 28 -6.97 -20.97 25.75
CA GLU A 28 -7.54 -19.72 26.24
C GLU A 28 -7.63 -18.63 25.15
N LEU A 29 -6.59 -18.47 24.36
CA LEU A 29 -6.57 -17.49 23.26
C LEU A 29 -7.54 -17.87 22.13
N SER A 30 -7.63 -19.16 21.80
CA SER A 30 -8.57 -19.68 20.81
C SER A 30 -10.02 -19.44 21.24
N GLU A 31 -10.30 -19.61 22.52
CA GLU A 31 -11.62 -19.38 23.09
C GLU A 31 -11.94 -17.88 23.16
N GLN A 32 -11.01 -17.04 23.61
CA GLN A 32 -11.18 -15.57 23.62
C GLN A 32 -11.41 -14.97 22.23
N LEU A 33 -10.75 -15.52 21.23
CA LEU A 33 -10.90 -15.09 19.83
C LEU A 33 -12.12 -15.75 19.14
N GLY A 34 -12.80 -16.68 19.81
CA GLY A 34 -13.95 -17.40 19.26
C GLY A 34 -13.59 -18.26 18.05
N LEU A 35 -12.35 -18.73 17.96
CA LEU A 35 -11.89 -19.58 16.86
C LEU A 35 -12.46 -21.00 16.93
N ASN A 36 -12.94 -21.42 18.10
CA ASN A 36 -13.59 -22.69 18.33
C ASN A 36 -15.06 -22.71 17.88
N ASP A 37 -15.65 -21.56 17.58
CA ASP A 37 -17.02 -21.47 17.09
C ASP A 37 -17.13 -21.99 15.63
N PRO A 38 -18.32 -22.50 15.22
CA PRO A 38 -18.57 -22.83 13.81
C PRO A 38 -18.30 -21.64 12.88
N LEU A 39 -17.75 -21.91 11.69
CA LEU A 39 -17.40 -20.86 10.70
C LEU A 39 -18.51 -19.84 10.41
N PRO A 40 -19.81 -20.24 10.28
CA PRO A 40 -20.88 -19.27 10.09
C PRO A 40 -21.01 -18.28 11.26
N VAL A 41 -20.84 -18.75 12.50
CA VAL A 41 -20.92 -17.90 13.70
C VAL A 41 -19.78 -16.91 13.75
N GLN A 42 -18.55 -17.35 13.44
CA GLN A 42 -17.39 -16.46 13.31
C GLN A 42 -17.61 -15.39 12.25
N TYR A 43 -18.17 -15.78 11.09
CA TYR A 43 -18.45 -14.86 9.99
C TYR A 43 -19.49 -13.80 10.37
N PHE A 44 -20.61 -14.20 10.99
CA PHE A 44 -21.64 -13.25 11.44
C PHE A 44 -21.14 -12.33 12.56
N ARG A 45 -20.30 -12.83 13.47
CA ARG A 45 -19.66 -12.00 14.50
C ARG A 45 -18.75 -10.95 13.87
N PHE A 46 -17.93 -11.37 12.88
CA PHE A 46 -17.07 -10.45 12.13
C PHE A 46 -17.89 -9.38 11.40
N LEU A 47 -18.94 -9.76 10.66
CA LEU A 47 -19.81 -8.81 9.96
C LEU A 47 -20.44 -7.80 10.92
N ARG A 48 -20.90 -8.26 12.08
CA ARG A 48 -21.45 -7.38 13.11
C ARG A 48 -20.39 -6.40 13.62
N GLY A 49 -19.18 -6.86 13.84
CA GLY A 49 -18.04 -6.00 14.20
C GLY A 49 -17.79 -4.92 13.15
N VAL A 50 -17.72 -5.31 11.86
CA VAL A 50 -17.52 -4.37 10.74
C VAL A 50 -18.59 -3.27 10.72
N VAL A 51 -19.86 -3.62 10.93
CA VAL A 51 -20.98 -2.65 10.93
C VAL A 51 -20.85 -1.60 12.05
N VAL A 52 -20.30 -1.97 13.20
CA VAL A 52 -20.09 -1.05 14.32
C VAL A 52 -18.68 -0.41 14.31
N GLY A 53 -17.86 -0.68 13.26
CA GLY A 53 -16.54 -0.12 13.11
C GLY A 53 -15.44 -0.85 13.89
N ASP A 54 -15.76 -2.01 14.47
CA ASP A 54 -14.77 -2.89 15.12
C ASP A 54 -14.27 -3.94 14.13
N LEU A 55 -13.06 -3.71 13.60
CA LEU A 55 -12.37 -4.64 12.69
C LEU A 55 -11.48 -5.65 13.41
N GLY A 56 -11.58 -5.70 14.74
CA GLY A 56 -10.75 -6.55 15.58
C GLY A 56 -9.33 -6.01 15.76
N THR A 57 -8.46 -6.86 16.28
CA THR A 57 -7.07 -6.53 16.60
C THR A 57 -6.12 -7.21 15.62
N SER A 58 -5.13 -6.46 15.15
CA SER A 58 -4.07 -7.00 14.28
C SER A 58 -3.22 -7.99 15.05
N VAL A 59 -3.12 -9.22 14.53
CA VAL A 59 -2.28 -10.29 15.09
C VAL A 59 -0.81 -9.85 15.19
N ARG A 60 -0.31 -9.19 14.16
CA ARG A 60 1.10 -8.81 14.04
C ARG A 60 1.46 -7.57 14.87
N LEU A 61 0.60 -6.55 14.86
CA LEU A 61 0.90 -5.24 15.49
C LEU A 61 0.27 -5.10 16.87
N ARG A 62 -0.61 -6.03 17.28
CA ARG A 62 -1.33 -6.02 18.58
C ARG A 62 -2.06 -4.69 18.85
N GLN A 63 -2.57 -4.07 17.79
CA GLN A 63 -3.30 -2.80 17.85
C GLN A 63 -4.64 -2.96 17.13
N PRO A 64 -5.67 -2.17 17.47
CA PRO A 64 -6.95 -2.17 16.77
C PRO A 64 -6.75 -1.88 15.27
N VAL A 65 -7.32 -2.71 14.41
CA VAL A 65 -7.19 -2.57 12.94
C VAL A 65 -7.78 -1.24 12.48
N THR A 66 -8.89 -0.81 13.07
CA THR A 66 -9.54 0.47 12.77
C THR A 66 -8.57 1.65 12.98
N GLU A 67 -7.85 1.66 14.09
CA GLU A 67 -6.86 2.69 14.39
C GLU A 67 -5.68 2.66 13.41
N LEU A 68 -5.18 1.47 13.07
CA LEU A 68 -4.12 1.30 12.08
C LEU A 68 -4.51 1.84 10.70
N ILE A 69 -5.76 1.59 10.29
CA ILE A 69 -6.28 2.11 9.02
C ILE A 69 -6.40 3.63 9.07
N LEU A 70 -7.04 4.19 10.09
CA LEU A 70 -7.27 5.62 10.21
C LEU A 70 -5.94 6.41 10.24
N ASN A 71 -4.94 5.91 10.96
CA ASN A 71 -3.62 6.53 11.06
C ASN A 71 -2.87 6.58 9.70
N ARG A 72 -3.18 5.65 8.78
CA ARG A 72 -2.53 5.59 7.46
C ARG A 72 -3.38 6.17 6.33
N PHE A 73 -4.69 6.27 6.55
CA PHE A 73 -5.65 6.69 5.53
C PHE A 73 -5.36 8.09 4.99
N GLY A 74 -5.03 9.05 5.87
CA GLY A 74 -4.68 10.41 5.49
C GLY A 74 -3.49 10.46 4.53
N SER A 75 -2.40 9.75 4.85
CA SER A 75 -1.22 9.67 3.99
C SER A 75 -1.52 9.01 2.64
N THR A 76 -2.37 8.00 2.63
CA THR A 76 -2.80 7.31 1.40
C THR A 76 -3.60 8.24 0.50
N ILE A 77 -4.54 9.02 1.05
CA ILE A 77 -5.33 10.01 0.27
C ILE A 77 -4.39 11.05 -0.35
N VAL A 78 -3.50 11.65 0.44
CA VAL A 78 -2.58 12.68 -0.06
C VAL A 78 -1.69 12.13 -1.17
N LEU A 79 -1.16 10.93 -1.00
CA LEU A 79 -0.33 10.26 -2.01
C LEU A 79 -1.13 9.95 -3.29
N SER A 80 -2.36 9.45 -3.16
CA SER A 80 -3.23 9.15 -4.29
C SER A 80 -3.61 10.41 -5.07
N MET A 81 -3.97 11.49 -4.36
CA MET A 81 -4.26 12.78 -5.00
C MET A 81 -3.03 13.36 -5.69
N GLY A 82 -1.85 13.27 -5.07
CA GLY A 82 -0.59 13.69 -5.66
C GLY A 82 -0.28 12.91 -6.93
N GLY A 83 -0.31 11.57 -6.87
CA GLY A 83 -0.08 10.70 -8.02
C GLY A 83 -1.08 10.95 -9.16
N MET A 84 -2.37 11.07 -8.84
CA MET A 84 -3.41 11.39 -9.83
C MET A 84 -3.20 12.75 -10.47
N SER A 85 -2.84 13.78 -9.68
CA SER A 85 -2.55 15.11 -10.23
C SER A 85 -1.38 15.08 -11.20
N PHE A 86 -0.29 14.40 -10.86
CA PHE A 86 0.85 14.22 -11.77
C PHE A 86 0.47 13.40 -13.02
N ALA A 87 -0.30 12.33 -12.87
CA ALA A 87 -0.77 11.53 -14.01
C ALA A 87 -1.60 12.36 -14.98
N LEU A 88 -2.55 13.15 -14.48
CA LEU A 88 -3.38 14.01 -15.31
C LEU A 88 -2.55 15.12 -15.98
N LEU A 89 -1.67 15.79 -15.24
CA LEU A 89 -0.84 16.86 -15.80
C LEU A 89 0.08 16.34 -16.91
N ILE A 90 0.74 15.22 -16.69
CA ILE A 90 1.67 14.61 -17.66
C ILE A 90 0.88 13.98 -18.81
N GLY A 91 -0.08 13.09 -18.51
CA GLY A 91 -0.83 12.33 -19.50
C GLY A 91 -1.66 13.25 -20.41
N MET A 92 -2.40 14.22 -19.84
CA MET A 92 -3.17 15.17 -20.65
C MET A 92 -2.27 16.09 -21.50
N SER A 93 -1.19 16.63 -20.94
CA SER A 93 -0.30 17.50 -21.69
C SER A 93 0.42 16.77 -22.82
N THR A 94 0.94 15.58 -22.57
CA THR A 94 1.60 14.75 -23.60
C THR A 94 0.59 14.25 -24.64
N GLY A 95 -0.59 13.80 -24.21
CA GLY A 95 -1.65 13.35 -25.12
C GLY A 95 -2.18 14.44 -26.03
N VAL A 96 -2.41 15.66 -25.50
CA VAL A 96 -2.84 16.82 -26.31
C VAL A 96 -1.74 17.22 -27.31
N VAL A 97 -0.47 17.26 -26.89
CA VAL A 97 0.64 17.57 -27.80
C VAL A 97 0.78 16.51 -28.90
N ALA A 98 0.67 15.24 -28.58
CA ALA A 98 0.71 14.15 -29.55
C ALA A 98 -0.45 14.28 -30.55
N ALA A 99 -1.68 14.53 -30.08
CA ALA A 99 -2.86 14.70 -30.95
C ALA A 99 -2.74 15.92 -31.89
N LEU A 100 -2.27 17.06 -31.38
CA LEU A 100 -2.08 18.28 -32.18
C LEU A 100 -0.95 18.16 -33.20
N LYS A 101 0.04 17.31 -32.93
CA LYS A 101 1.22 17.09 -33.79
C LYS A 101 1.27 15.68 -34.36
N GLN A 102 0.12 15.11 -34.64
CA GLN A 102 -0.02 13.75 -35.18
C GLN A 102 0.83 13.55 -36.45
N GLY A 103 1.53 12.40 -36.53
CA GLY A 103 2.41 12.07 -37.64
C GLY A 103 3.77 12.79 -37.64
N THR A 104 4.06 13.57 -36.62
CA THR A 104 5.38 14.21 -36.45
C THR A 104 6.27 13.41 -35.45
N TRP A 105 7.55 13.79 -35.38
CA TRP A 105 8.49 13.18 -34.42
C TRP A 105 8.06 13.42 -32.94
N PHE A 106 7.33 14.46 -32.66
CA PHE A 106 6.77 14.74 -31.33
C PHE A 106 5.74 13.68 -30.92
N ASP A 107 4.87 13.28 -31.83
CA ASP A 107 3.90 12.24 -31.63
C ASP A 107 4.61 10.90 -31.33
N THR A 108 5.56 10.52 -32.16
CA THR A 108 6.36 9.32 -31.97
C THR A 108 7.10 9.32 -30.62
N LEU A 109 7.69 10.45 -30.23
CA LEU A 109 8.41 10.60 -28.98
C LEU A 109 7.47 10.49 -27.76
N SER A 110 6.29 11.12 -27.83
CA SER A 110 5.26 11.02 -26.77
C SER A 110 4.79 9.58 -26.57
N MET A 111 4.55 8.85 -27.68
CA MET A 111 4.20 7.43 -27.60
C MET A 111 5.33 6.59 -27.00
N MET A 112 6.58 6.83 -27.39
CA MET A 112 7.73 6.11 -26.82
C MET A 112 7.82 6.34 -25.29
N PHE A 113 7.66 7.58 -24.83
CA PHE A 113 7.64 7.87 -23.38
C PHE A 113 6.50 7.16 -22.66
N ALA A 114 5.29 7.13 -23.24
CA ALA A 114 4.17 6.40 -22.67
C ALA A 114 4.47 4.90 -22.56
N TYR A 115 4.95 4.27 -23.63
CA TYR A 115 5.32 2.85 -23.62
C TYR A 115 6.44 2.52 -22.62
N VAL A 116 7.46 3.36 -22.52
CA VAL A 116 8.53 3.19 -21.52
C VAL A 116 7.96 3.30 -20.12
N GLY A 117 7.09 4.30 -19.85
CA GLY A 117 6.47 4.49 -18.54
C GLY A 117 5.67 3.27 -18.08
N VAL A 118 4.86 2.69 -18.96
CA VAL A 118 4.04 1.49 -18.66
C VAL A 118 4.90 0.22 -18.56
N SER A 119 5.99 0.15 -19.32
CA SER A 119 6.85 -1.05 -19.34
C SER A 119 7.77 -1.16 -18.12
N LEU A 120 8.03 -0.06 -17.44
CA LEU A 120 8.92 -0.06 -16.27
C LEU A 120 8.19 -0.53 -15.01
N PRO A 121 8.75 -1.49 -14.26
CA PRO A 121 8.19 -1.86 -12.97
C PRO A 121 8.19 -0.66 -12.02
N LEU A 122 7.06 -0.39 -11.36
CA LEU A 122 6.86 0.74 -10.44
C LEU A 122 7.98 0.83 -9.38
N PHE A 123 8.35 -0.31 -8.78
CA PHE A 123 9.40 -0.34 -7.77
C PHE A 123 10.76 0.07 -8.32
N TRP A 124 11.08 -0.31 -9.57
CA TRP A 124 12.35 0.03 -10.21
C TRP A 124 12.44 1.53 -10.49
N LEU A 125 11.34 2.13 -11.00
CA LEU A 125 11.27 3.58 -11.20
C LEU A 125 11.40 4.33 -9.86
N GLY A 126 10.75 3.83 -8.80
CA GLY A 126 10.89 4.38 -7.45
C GLY A 126 12.33 4.35 -6.94
N LEU A 127 13.05 3.24 -7.15
CA LEU A 127 14.47 3.13 -6.78
C LEU A 127 15.35 4.10 -7.58
N LEU A 128 15.10 4.26 -8.88
CA LEU A 128 15.82 5.25 -9.69
C LEU A 128 15.57 6.68 -9.22
N MET A 129 14.32 7.02 -8.88
CA MET A 129 13.98 8.33 -8.31
C MET A 129 14.75 8.59 -7.01
N ILE A 130 14.81 7.61 -6.11
CA ILE A 130 15.61 7.71 -4.88
C ILE A 130 17.09 7.88 -5.20
N LEU A 131 17.63 7.07 -6.11
CA LEU A 131 19.05 7.14 -6.48
C LEU A 131 19.44 8.52 -7.04
N VAL A 132 18.64 9.03 -7.97
CA VAL A 132 18.94 10.30 -8.66
C VAL A 132 18.65 11.49 -7.74
N PHE A 133 17.44 11.58 -7.20
CA PHE A 133 16.99 12.79 -6.51
C PHE A 133 17.33 12.84 -5.02
N SER A 134 17.60 11.70 -4.41
CA SER A 134 18.02 11.66 -3.02
C SER A 134 19.52 11.50 -2.84
N PHE A 135 20.17 10.55 -3.57
CA PHE A 135 21.60 10.28 -3.38
C PHE A 135 22.52 11.14 -4.25
N TRP A 136 22.17 11.40 -5.52
CA TRP A 136 23.02 12.21 -6.40
C TRP A 136 22.78 13.70 -6.26
N LEU A 137 21.52 14.11 -6.19
CA LEU A 137 21.12 15.53 -6.16
C LEU A 137 20.83 16.06 -4.76
N ASP A 138 20.64 15.17 -3.78
CA ASP A 138 20.29 15.51 -2.36
C ASP A 138 19.12 16.51 -2.23
N ILE A 139 18.12 16.39 -3.13
CA ILE A 139 16.96 17.29 -3.16
C ILE A 139 15.84 16.80 -2.25
N PHE A 140 15.56 15.49 -2.27
CA PHE A 140 14.45 14.88 -1.54
C PHE A 140 14.92 13.78 -0.59
N PRO A 141 14.25 13.57 0.56
CA PRO A 141 14.60 12.52 1.51
C PRO A 141 14.32 11.13 0.91
N PRO A 142 15.20 10.13 1.11
CA PRO A 142 15.07 8.79 0.53
C PRO A 142 13.90 8.00 1.13
N ALA A 143 13.51 8.31 2.36
CA ALA A 143 12.45 7.63 3.09
C ALA A 143 11.91 8.53 4.23
N GLY A 144 10.78 8.10 4.83
CA GLY A 144 10.21 8.77 5.98
C GLY A 144 8.93 9.55 5.67
N GLN A 145 8.39 10.20 6.70
CA GLN A 145 7.19 11.05 6.60
C GLN A 145 7.54 12.50 6.97
N ALA A 146 8.66 13.00 6.47
CA ALA A 146 9.18 14.35 6.76
C ALA A 146 8.44 15.45 5.96
N GLY A 147 7.10 15.46 6.04
CA GLY A 147 6.28 16.47 5.38
C GLY A 147 6.10 16.29 3.87
N TRP A 148 5.75 17.36 3.16
CA TRP A 148 5.41 17.32 1.73
C TRP A 148 6.55 16.85 0.83
N ARG A 149 7.81 17.09 1.21
CA ARG A 149 8.99 16.70 0.41
C ARG A 149 9.12 15.18 0.26
N SER A 150 8.71 14.41 1.26
CA SER A 150 8.74 12.94 1.20
C SER A 150 7.63 12.35 0.30
N LEU A 151 6.60 13.13 -0.02
CA LEU A 151 5.50 12.71 -0.88
C LEU A 151 5.76 12.97 -2.37
N VAL A 152 6.70 13.86 -2.72
CA VAL A 152 6.95 14.26 -4.12
C VAL A 152 7.42 13.07 -4.96
N MET A 153 8.48 12.39 -4.56
CA MET A 153 9.02 11.26 -5.35
C MET A 153 7.99 10.12 -5.53
N PRO A 154 7.31 9.62 -4.48
CA PRO A 154 6.27 8.61 -4.66
C PRO A 154 5.11 9.07 -5.55
N SER A 155 4.67 10.34 -5.41
CA SER A 155 3.59 10.89 -6.24
C SER A 155 4.00 11.00 -7.71
N VAL A 156 5.21 11.47 -8.00
CA VAL A 156 5.74 11.53 -9.36
C VAL A 156 5.89 10.13 -9.96
N THR A 157 6.41 9.18 -9.18
CA THR A 157 6.57 7.78 -9.62
C THR A 157 5.23 7.15 -9.99
N LEU A 158 4.21 7.30 -9.11
CA LEU A 158 2.85 6.83 -9.36
C LEU A 158 2.24 7.54 -10.58
N GLY A 159 2.41 8.86 -10.68
CA GLY A 159 1.89 9.66 -11.76
C GLY A 159 2.48 9.29 -13.11
N LEU A 160 3.79 9.07 -13.20
CA LEU A 160 4.46 8.66 -14.44
C LEU A 160 3.97 7.31 -14.96
N VAL A 161 3.84 6.31 -14.07
CA VAL A 161 3.35 4.98 -14.48
C VAL A 161 1.86 5.02 -14.86
N SER A 162 1.07 5.88 -14.23
CA SER A 162 -0.37 6.01 -14.48
C SER A 162 -0.71 6.95 -15.65
N SER A 163 0.26 7.66 -16.21
CA SER A 163 0.06 8.62 -17.31
C SER A 163 0.21 8.00 -18.71
N GLY A 164 0.80 6.81 -18.81
CA GLY A 164 0.94 6.04 -20.07
C GLY A 164 -0.22 5.15 -20.31
#